data_f58cc1ef2d8b3c00b4ea439d4fa8146f
#
_entry.id   f58cc1ef2d8b3c00b4ea439d4fa8146f
#
_cell.length_a   1.000
_cell.length_b   1.000
_cell.length_c   1.000
_cell.angle_alpha   90.00
_cell.angle_beta   90.00
_cell.angle_gamma   90.00
#
_symmetry.space_group_name_H-M   'P 1'
#
loop_
_entity.id
_entity.type
_entity.pdbx_description
1 polymer ?
#
loop_
_entity_poly.entity_id
_entity_poly.type
_entity_poly.pdbx_seq_one_letter_code
_entity_poly.pdbx_strand_id
1 'polypeptide(L)'
;MENLISQLNAALSEEWLAYYQYWVGALVVEGAMRANVQSEFEEHAEEERKHAQMLAKRIIELEGVPVLDPQKWFELARCKYDTPQDFGSVRLLKDNVASERCAILRYQEIADFTNGKDFTTCDIVKKILAEEEEHEQDLQDYLTDIDKMKKSLLENEVSSNS
;
A
#
# COMPACT_ATOMS: atom_id res chain seq x y z
N MET A 1 24.94 -7.96 6.37
CA MET A 1 23.78 -8.85 6.68
C MET A 1 22.83 -8.20 7.68
N GLU A 2 23.27 -7.77 8.86
CA GLU A 2 22.41 -7.09 9.85
C GLU A 2 21.62 -5.90 9.28
N ASN A 3 22.23 -5.07 8.45
CA ASN A 3 21.53 -3.94 7.83
C ASN A 3 20.41 -4.38 6.87
N LEU A 4 20.58 -5.46 6.11
CA LEU A 4 19.54 -5.97 5.22
C LEU A 4 18.36 -6.54 6.01
N ILE A 5 18.62 -7.34 7.04
CA ILE A 5 17.56 -7.88 7.91
C ILE A 5 16.77 -6.74 8.58
N SER A 6 17.43 -5.68 9.00
CA SER A 6 16.77 -4.49 9.56
C SER A 6 15.86 -3.80 8.54
N GLN A 7 16.31 -3.64 7.30
CA GLN A 7 15.50 -3.06 6.21
C GLN A 7 14.29 -3.94 5.87
N LEU A 8 14.48 -5.27 5.80
CA LEU A 8 13.39 -6.20 5.54
C LEU A 8 12.37 -6.23 6.69
N ASN A 9 12.80 -6.10 7.95
CA ASN A 9 11.90 -6.00 9.09
C ASN A 9 11.12 -4.68 9.13
N ALA A 10 11.73 -3.60 8.67
CA ALA A 10 11.01 -2.33 8.50
C ALA A 10 9.95 -2.46 7.40
N ALA A 11 10.30 -3.01 6.25
CA ALA A 11 9.33 -3.30 5.18
C ALA A 11 8.21 -4.24 5.65
N LEU A 12 8.54 -5.34 6.34
CA LEU A 12 7.56 -6.25 6.91
C LEU A 12 6.57 -5.56 7.85
N SER A 13 7.05 -4.60 8.64
CA SER A 13 6.20 -3.80 9.53
C SER A 13 5.28 -2.87 8.73
N GLU A 14 5.78 -2.30 7.64
CA GLU A 14 5.01 -1.46 6.71
C GLU A 14 3.91 -2.24 6.02
N GLU A 15 4.16 -3.49 5.57
CA GLU A 15 3.15 -4.36 4.97
C GLU A 15 1.99 -4.69 5.94
N TRP A 16 2.29 -4.97 7.20
CA TRP A 16 1.23 -5.20 8.19
C TRP A 16 0.40 -3.95 8.47
N LEU A 17 1.00 -2.77 8.46
CA LEU A 17 0.27 -1.50 8.58
C LEU A 17 -0.57 -1.22 7.33
N ALA A 18 -0.03 -1.46 6.12
CA ALA A 18 -0.76 -1.33 4.86
C ALA A 18 -1.92 -2.33 4.76
N TYR A 19 -1.68 -3.60 5.11
CA TYR A 19 -2.75 -4.60 5.23
C TYR A 19 -3.91 -4.10 6.07
N TYR A 20 -3.63 -3.60 7.27
CA TYR A 20 -4.67 -3.11 8.18
C TYR A 20 -5.37 -1.88 7.61
N GLN A 21 -4.61 -0.95 7.01
CA GLN A 21 -5.15 0.26 6.39
C GLN A 21 -6.17 -0.07 5.29
N TYR A 22 -5.83 -0.98 4.39
CA TYR A 22 -6.72 -1.46 3.35
C TYR A 22 -7.91 -2.23 3.91
N TRP A 23 -7.66 -3.18 4.78
CA TRP A 23 -8.70 -4.02 5.36
C TRP A 23 -9.75 -3.21 6.11
N VAL A 24 -9.36 -2.30 7.01
CA VAL A 24 -10.30 -1.46 7.75
C VAL A 24 -10.93 -0.40 6.84
N GLY A 25 -10.17 0.14 5.88
CA GLY A 25 -10.67 1.07 4.87
C GLY A 25 -11.80 0.47 4.05
N ALA A 26 -11.69 -0.78 3.62
CA ALA A 26 -12.75 -1.50 2.92
C ALA A 26 -14.05 -1.59 3.72
N LEU A 27 -13.96 -1.73 5.04
CA LEU A 27 -15.13 -1.83 5.91
C LEU A 27 -15.85 -0.50 6.14
N VAL A 28 -15.10 0.61 6.17
CA VAL A 28 -15.63 1.92 6.55
C VAL A 28 -15.88 2.85 5.36
N VAL A 29 -15.39 2.52 4.16
CA VAL A 29 -15.52 3.39 2.99
C VAL A 29 -16.96 3.74 2.66
N GLU A 30 -17.20 5.00 2.35
CA GLU A 30 -18.49 5.55 1.95
C GLU A 30 -18.36 6.53 0.77
N GLY A 31 -19.48 6.89 0.16
CA GLY A 31 -19.53 7.90 -0.92
C GLY A 31 -19.39 7.31 -2.31
N ALA A 32 -18.75 8.06 -3.21
CA ALA A 32 -18.69 7.75 -4.63
C ALA A 32 -17.95 6.43 -4.89
N MET A 33 -18.52 5.58 -5.72
CA MET A 33 -17.99 4.28 -6.12
C MET A 33 -17.67 3.34 -4.95
N ARG A 34 -18.36 3.48 -3.81
CA ARG A 34 -18.11 2.72 -2.58
C ARG A 34 -17.86 1.23 -2.83
N ALA A 35 -18.74 0.55 -3.58
CA ALA A 35 -18.65 -0.89 -3.77
C ALA A 35 -17.39 -1.30 -4.53
N ASN A 36 -16.98 -0.50 -5.53
CA ASN A 36 -15.78 -0.75 -6.30
C ASN A 36 -14.52 -0.51 -5.45
N VAL A 37 -14.47 0.63 -4.74
CA VAL A 37 -13.34 0.96 -3.85
C VAL A 37 -13.20 -0.05 -2.72
N GLN A 38 -14.32 -0.53 -2.16
CA GLN A 38 -14.30 -1.60 -1.16
C GLN A 38 -13.65 -2.87 -1.71
N SER A 39 -14.08 -3.32 -2.91
CA SER A 39 -13.54 -4.53 -3.53
C SER A 39 -12.05 -4.42 -3.81
N GLU A 40 -11.60 -3.26 -4.30
CA GLU A 40 -10.19 -2.98 -4.55
C GLU A 40 -9.37 -3.02 -3.26
N PHE A 41 -9.85 -2.39 -2.21
CA PHE A 41 -9.18 -2.40 -0.92
C PHE A 41 -9.09 -3.80 -0.29
N GLU A 42 -10.12 -4.64 -0.49
CA GLU A 42 -10.11 -6.05 -0.05
C GLU A 42 -9.04 -6.85 -0.81
N GLU A 43 -8.89 -6.62 -2.12
CA GLU A 43 -7.89 -7.27 -2.97
C GLU A 43 -6.47 -6.83 -2.56
N HIS A 44 -6.22 -5.53 -2.48
CA HIS A 44 -4.92 -4.99 -2.06
C HIS A 44 -4.56 -5.46 -0.64
N ALA A 45 -5.50 -5.49 0.31
CA ALA A 45 -5.22 -6.03 1.64
C ALA A 45 -4.67 -7.47 1.59
N GLU A 46 -5.25 -8.34 0.77
CA GLU A 46 -4.76 -9.71 0.64
C GLU A 46 -3.37 -9.77 -0.02
N GLU A 47 -3.04 -8.83 -0.90
CA GLU A 47 -1.73 -8.74 -1.53
C GLU A 47 -0.67 -8.26 -0.55
N GLU A 48 -0.94 -7.24 0.28
CA GLU A 48 -0.05 -6.82 1.36
C GLU A 48 0.24 -7.96 2.35
N ARG A 49 -0.76 -8.77 2.67
CA ARG A 49 -0.57 -9.96 3.49
C ARG A 49 0.39 -10.97 2.84
N LYS A 50 0.34 -11.13 1.52
CA LYS A 50 1.28 -11.99 0.78
C LYS A 50 2.68 -11.40 0.77
N HIS A 51 2.83 -10.07 0.58
CA HIS A 51 4.11 -9.36 0.67
C HIS A 51 4.75 -9.57 2.04
N ALA A 52 3.99 -9.37 3.12
CA ALA A 52 4.45 -9.63 4.49
C ALA A 52 4.96 -11.08 4.65
N GLN A 53 4.26 -12.05 4.09
CA GLN A 53 4.68 -13.44 4.14
C GLN A 53 5.98 -13.71 3.35
N MET A 54 6.15 -13.07 2.17
CA MET A 54 7.37 -13.19 1.37
C MET A 54 8.58 -12.63 2.11
N LEU A 55 8.44 -11.45 2.72
CA LEU A 55 9.48 -10.81 3.51
C LEU A 55 9.86 -11.62 4.74
N ALA A 56 8.87 -12.09 5.50
CA ALA A 56 9.11 -12.90 6.70
C ALA A 56 9.87 -14.19 6.37
N LYS A 57 9.49 -14.88 5.29
CA LYS A 57 10.21 -16.06 4.81
C LYS A 57 11.66 -15.74 4.44
N ARG A 58 11.86 -14.62 3.70
CA ARG A 58 13.20 -14.23 3.29
C ARG A 58 14.11 -13.87 4.47
N ILE A 59 13.57 -13.21 5.49
CA ILE A 59 14.30 -12.93 6.74
C ILE A 59 14.78 -14.23 7.40
N ILE A 60 13.91 -15.24 7.48
CA ILE A 60 14.27 -16.56 8.05
C ILE A 60 15.35 -17.24 7.20
N GLU A 61 15.24 -17.23 5.87
CA GLU A 61 16.26 -17.79 4.97
C GLU A 61 17.64 -17.13 5.11
N LEU A 62 17.66 -15.85 5.51
CA LEU A 62 18.86 -15.10 5.83
C LEU A 62 19.35 -15.31 7.28
N GLU A 63 18.81 -16.31 7.98
CA GLU A 63 19.11 -16.61 9.40
C GLU A 63 18.74 -15.45 10.36
N GLY A 64 17.84 -14.55 9.91
CA GLY A 64 17.29 -13.46 10.72
C GLY A 64 16.02 -13.86 11.46
N VAL A 65 15.55 -12.94 12.30
CA VAL A 65 14.29 -13.08 13.03
C VAL A 65 13.31 -12.02 12.53
N PRO A 66 12.14 -12.41 11.96
CA PRO A 66 11.09 -11.46 11.65
C PRO A 66 10.61 -10.74 12.92
N VAL A 67 10.12 -9.50 12.76
CA VAL A 67 9.57 -8.77 13.89
C VAL A 67 8.44 -9.56 14.56
N LEU A 68 8.64 -9.93 15.83
CA LEU A 68 7.72 -10.80 16.58
C LEU A 68 6.65 -10.01 17.36
N ASP A 69 6.95 -8.75 17.69
CA ASP A 69 6.10 -7.89 18.49
C ASP A 69 5.37 -6.88 17.61
N PRO A 70 4.03 -7.00 17.42
CA PRO A 70 3.26 -6.05 16.62
C PRO A 70 3.33 -4.60 17.13
N GLN A 71 3.61 -4.37 18.40
CA GLN A 71 3.75 -3.02 18.96
C GLN A 71 4.94 -2.27 18.35
N LYS A 72 5.93 -2.99 17.81
CA LYS A 72 7.11 -2.41 17.16
C LYS A 72 6.87 -1.97 15.72
N TRP A 73 5.76 -2.33 15.10
CA TRP A 73 5.52 -1.96 13.70
C TRP A 73 5.57 -0.45 13.48
N PHE A 74 4.94 0.33 14.36
CA PHE A 74 4.99 1.81 14.27
C PHE A 74 6.37 2.41 14.55
N GLU A 75 7.22 1.71 15.31
CA GLU A 75 8.59 2.15 15.57
C GLU A 75 9.48 1.90 14.36
N LEU A 76 9.35 0.72 13.72
CA LEU A 76 10.19 0.27 12.62
C LEU A 76 9.76 0.86 11.27
N ALA A 77 8.47 1.09 11.08
CA ALA A 77 7.92 1.59 9.83
C ALA A 77 8.26 3.07 9.60
N ARG A 78 8.66 3.40 8.38
CA ARG A 78 8.68 4.76 7.84
C ARG A 78 7.30 5.13 7.27
N CYS A 79 6.70 4.20 6.52
CA CYS A 79 5.37 4.32 5.95
C CYS A 79 4.33 3.94 7.01
N LYS A 80 3.81 4.95 7.72
CA LYS A 80 2.92 4.74 8.86
C LYS A 80 1.46 4.83 8.46
N TYR A 81 0.64 4.06 9.13
CA TYR A 81 -0.80 4.19 9.07
C TYR A 81 -1.27 5.35 9.96
N ASP A 82 -2.01 6.28 9.38
CA ASP A 82 -2.69 7.35 10.08
C ASP A 82 -4.19 7.06 10.14
N THR A 83 -4.77 7.11 11.34
CA THR A 83 -6.20 6.84 11.55
C THR A 83 -7.05 7.87 10.79
N PRO A 84 -7.84 7.47 9.79
CA PRO A 84 -8.65 8.40 9.03
C PRO A 84 -9.76 9.00 9.89
N GLN A 85 -10.03 10.30 9.70
CA GLN A 85 -11.14 11.03 10.33
C GLN A 85 -12.30 11.24 9.35
N ASP A 86 -12.10 10.94 8.07
CA ASP A 86 -13.06 11.04 6.98
C ASP A 86 -13.03 9.70 6.23
N PHE A 87 -14.19 9.07 6.07
CA PHE A 87 -14.35 7.75 5.43
C PHE A 87 -14.79 7.86 3.98
N GLY A 88 -14.86 9.07 3.42
CA GLY A 88 -15.15 9.28 2.02
C GLY A 88 -14.14 8.56 1.10
N SER A 89 -14.63 7.92 0.06
CA SER A 89 -13.79 7.14 -0.87
C SER A 89 -12.60 7.92 -1.42
N VAL A 90 -12.80 9.20 -1.77
CA VAL A 90 -11.71 10.06 -2.27
C VAL A 90 -10.61 10.28 -1.22
N ARG A 91 -10.99 10.43 0.06
CA ARG A 91 -10.03 10.61 1.14
C ARG A 91 -9.22 9.33 1.35
N LEU A 92 -9.89 8.19 1.49
CA LEU A 92 -9.23 6.91 1.72
C LEU A 92 -8.35 6.49 0.54
N LEU A 93 -8.79 6.73 -0.71
CA LEU A 93 -7.96 6.51 -1.90
C LEU A 93 -6.66 7.34 -1.85
N LYS A 94 -6.75 8.62 -1.50
CA LYS A 94 -5.57 9.49 -1.39
C LYS A 94 -4.61 9.07 -0.27
N ASP A 95 -5.14 8.63 0.85
CA ASP A 95 -4.32 8.14 1.97
C ASP A 95 -3.57 6.86 1.57
N ASN A 96 -4.22 5.95 0.84
CA ASN A 96 -3.57 4.75 0.31
C ASN A 96 -2.55 5.08 -0.79
N VAL A 97 -2.83 6.00 -1.73
CA VAL A 97 -1.82 6.48 -2.71
C VAL A 97 -0.56 6.99 -2.00
N ALA A 98 -0.70 7.73 -0.91
CA ALA A 98 0.46 8.21 -0.16
C ALA A 98 1.25 7.06 0.50
N SER A 99 0.55 6.02 0.97
CA SER A 99 1.16 4.80 1.50
C SER A 99 1.93 4.06 0.42
N GLU A 100 1.32 3.82 -0.77
CA GLU A 100 1.98 3.13 -1.88
C GLU A 100 3.26 3.85 -2.34
N ARG A 101 3.20 5.16 -2.49
CA ARG A 101 4.40 5.95 -2.85
C ARG A 101 5.53 5.81 -1.83
N CYS A 102 5.20 5.69 -0.56
CA CYS A 102 6.19 5.43 0.47
C CYS A 102 6.75 4.02 0.36
N ALA A 103 5.92 3.00 0.11
CA ALA A 103 6.32 1.61 -0.09
C ALA A 103 7.21 1.45 -1.34
N ILE A 104 6.84 2.05 -2.46
CA ILE A 104 7.63 2.08 -3.70
C ILE A 104 9.06 2.57 -3.42
N LEU A 105 9.21 3.68 -2.71
CA LEU A 105 10.54 4.19 -2.34
C LEU A 105 11.31 3.21 -1.44
N ARG A 106 10.65 2.55 -0.49
CA ARG A 106 11.25 1.52 0.35
C ARG A 106 11.80 0.36 -0.49
N TYR A 107 11.01 -0.16 -1.40
CA TYR A 107 11.41 -1.30 -2.21
C TYR A 107 12.48 -0.96 -3.25
N GLN A 108 12.48 0.26 -3.79
CA GLN A 108 13.57 0.75 -4.64
C GLN A 108 14.89 0.79 -3.87
N GLU A 109 14.90 1.31 -2.64
CA GLU A 109 16.10 1.36 -1.78
C GLU A 109 16.64 -0.06 -1.47
N ILE A 110 15.75 -1.03 -1.15
CA ILE A 110 16.19 -2.41 -0.88
C ILE A 110 16.68 -3.08 -2.16
N ALA A 111 16.01 -2.86 -3.30
CA ALA A 111 16.45 -3.38 -4.58
C ALA A 111 17.84 -2.87 -4.97
N ASP A 112 18.09 -1.57 -4.81
CA ASP A 112 19.40 -0.97 -5.07
C ASP A 112 20.49 -1.51 -4.11
N PHE A 113 20.14 -1.69 -2.84
CA PHE A 113 21.05 -2.24 -1.83
C PHE A 113 21.45 -3.68 -2.12
N THR A 114 20.53 -4.48 -2.66
CA THR A 114 20.72 -5.92 -2.91
C THR A 114 21.21 -6.23 -4.33
N ASN A 115 21.09 -5.29 -5.25
CA ASN A 115 21.46 -5.46 -6.65
C ASN A 115 22.94 -5.86 -6.82
N GLY A 116 23.15 -6.98 -7.51
CA GLY A 116 24.50 -7.54 -7.72
C GLY A 116 25.15 -8.17 -6.48
N LYS A 117 24.46 -8.22 -5.33
CA LYS A 117 24.96 -8.77 -4.06
C LYS A 117 24.12 -9.93 -3.55
N ASP A 118 22.80 -9.79 -3.55
CA ASP A 118 21.83 -10.81 -3.15
C ASP A 118 20.70 -10.83 -4.17
N PHE A 119 20.85 -11.64 -5.21
CA PHE A 119 19.90 -11.74 -6.31
C PHE A 119 18.52 -12.22 -5.85
N THR A 120 18.48 -13.17 -4.92
CA THR A 120 17.20 -13.71 -4.41
C THR A 120 16.38 -12.64 -3.69
N THR A 121 16.99 -11.88 -2.78
CA THR A 121 16.31 -10.77 -2.12
C THR A 121 15.93 -9.68 -3.13
N CYS A 122 16.83 -9.35 -4.05
CA CYS A 122 16.58 -8.37 -5.11
C CYS A 122 15.37 -8.74 -5.96
N ASP A 123 15.24 -10.00 -6.36
CA ASP A 123 14.11 -10.48 -7.17
C ASP A 123 12.78 -10.44 -6.38
N ILE A 124 12.81 -10.83 -5.10
CA ILE A 124 11.64 -10.76 -4.21
C ILE A 124 11.15 -9.31 -4.10
N VAL A 125 12.04 -8.38 -3.77
CA VAL A 125 11.65 -6.97 -3.55
C VAL A 125 11.27 -6.27 -4.85
N LYS A 126 11.84 -6.64 -6.00
CA LYS A 126 11.41 -6.13 -7.31
C LYS A 126 10.04 -6.61 -7.71
N LYS A 127 9.69 -7.86 -7.34
CA LYS A 127 8.34 -8.36 -7.57
C LYS A 127 7.34 -7.55 -6.77
N ILE A 128 7.58 -7.36 -5.47
CA ILE A 128 6.72 -6.54 -4.61
C ILE A 128 6.65 -5.10 -5.16
N LEU A 129 7.78 -4.50 -5.50
CA LEU A 129 7.83 -3.15 -6.08
C LEU A 129 6.90 -2.99 -7.29
N ALA A 130 6.88 -3.96 -8.20
CA ALA A 130 6.01 -3.92 -9.37
C ALA A 130 4.52 -3.98 -8.98
N GLU A 131 4.17 -4.76 -7.96
CA GLU A 131 2.81 -4.87 -7.43
C GLU A 131 2.41 -3.56 -6.70
N GLU A 132 3.30 -2.90 -5.95
CA GLU A 132 3.03 -1.58 -5.34
C GLU A 132 2.85 -0.45 -6.38
N GLU A 133 3.59 -0.50 -7.49
CA GLU A 133 3.39 0.44 -8.60
C GLU A 133 2.03 0.21 -9.28
N GLU A 134 1.56 -1.03 -9.39
CA GLU A 134 0.22 -1.38 -9.88
C GLU A 134 -0.85 -0.88 -8.92
N HIS A 135 -0.72 -1.13 -7.60
CA HIS A 135 -1.63 -0.59 -6.58
C HIS A 135 -1.76 0.94 -6.66
N GLU A 136 -0.63 1.65 -6.75
CA GLU A 136 -0.69 3.12 -6.90
C GLU A 136 -1.47 3.53 -8.14
N GLN A 137 -1.25 2.86 -9.29
CA GLN A 137 -1.95 3.17 -10.53
C GLN A 137 -3.45 2.92 -10.42
N ASP A 138 -3.87 1.79 -9.86
CA ASP A 138 -5.28 1.43 -9.69
C ASP A 138 -6.02 2.48 -8.83
N LEU A 139 -5.42 2.90 -7.73
CA LEU A 139 -5.98 3.94 -6.87
C LEU A 139 -6.08 5.31 -7.58
N GLN A 140 -5.09 5.66 -8.40
CA GLN A 140 -5.10 6.89 -9.21
C GLN A 140 -6.19 6.85 -10.29
N ASP A 141 -6.42 5.69 -10.88
CA ASP A 141 -7.48 5.51 -11.88
C ASP A 141 -8.86 5.73 -11.25
N TYR A 142 -9.13 5.18 -10.05
CA TYR A 142 -10.34 5.48 -9.29
C TYR A 142 -10.51 6.98 -9.00
N LEU A 143 -9.47 7.65 -8.55
CA LEU A 143 -9.49 9.09 -8.28
C LEU A 143 -9.82 9.90 -9.55
N THR A 144 -9.23 9.51 -10.67
CA THR A 144 -9.45 10.12 -11.98
C THR A 144 -10.89 9.94 -12.44
N ASP A 145 -11.45 8.74 -12.30
CA ASP A 145 -12.82 8.44 -12.71
C ASP A 145 -13.85 9.15 -11.85
N ILE A 146 -13.63 9.22 -10.54
CA ILE A 146 -14.49 9.99 -9.63
C ILE A 146 -14.48 11.49 -10.00
N ASP A 147 -13.33 12.04 -10.35
CA ASP A 147 -13.22 13.47 -10.76
C ASP A 147 -13.97 13.73 -12.08
N LYS A 148 -13.84 12.83 -13.07
CA LYS A 148 -14.59 12.91 -14.33
C LYS A 148 -16.11 12.84 -14.11
N MET A 149 -16.57 11.92 -13.25
CA MET A 149 -17.99 11.78 -12.90
C MET A 149 -18.53 13.08 -12.27
N LYS A 150 -17.80 13.67 -11.34
CA LYS A 150 -18.19 14.96 -10.71
C LYS A 150 -18.31 16.08 -11.74
N LYS A 151 -17.35 16.21 -12.65
CA LYS A 151 -17.37 17.24 -13.71
C LYS A 151 -18.58 17.07 -14.62
N SER A 152 -18.89 15.84 -15.07
CA SER A 152 -20.04 15.56 -15.93
C SER A 152 -21.37 15.91 -15.24
N LEU A 153 -21.52 15.65 -13.95
CA LEU A 153 -22.72 16.01 -13.20
C LEU A 153 -22.91 17.55 -13.14
N LEU A 154 -21.85 18.31 -12.87
CA LEU A 154 -21.90 19.79 -12.83
C LEU A 154 -22.27 20.39 -14.19
N GLU A 155 -21.73 19.87 -15.29
CA GLU A 155 -22.03 20.34 -16.65
C GLU A 155 -23.52 20.10 -17.01
N ASN A 156 -24.07 18.96 -16.59
CA ASN A 156 -25.49 18.64 -16.82
C ASN A 156 -26.43 19.54 -16.01
N GLU A 157 -26.08 19.91 -14.78
CA GLU A 157 -26.86 20.84 -13.96
C GLU A 157 -26.89 22.25 -14.55
N VAL A 158 -25.78 22.73 -15.10
CA VAL A 158 -25.70 24.03 -15.78
C VAL A 158 -26.54 24.03 -17.05
N SER A 159 -26.51 22.95 -17.83
CA SER A 159 -27.26 22.85 -19.09
C SER A 159 -28.78 22.71 -18.88
N SER A 160 -29.22 22.16 -17.73
CA SER A 160 -30.65 21.99 -17.39
C SER A 160 -31.29 23.29 -16.85
N ASN A 161 -30.48 24.26 -16.42
CA ASN A 161 -30.93 25.52 -15.85
C ASN A 161 -30.84 26.69 -16.86
N SER A 162 -30.49 26.43 -18.12
CA SER A 162 -30.43 27.38 -19.24
C SER A 162 -31.55 27.18 -20.22
#